data_dbe7c47590290fb39f27b58dd1a30aba
#
_entry.id   dbe7c47590290fb39f27b58dd1a30aba
#
_cell.length_a   1.000
_cell.length_b   1.000
_cell.length_c   1.000
_cell.angle_alpha   90.00
_cell.angle_beta   90.00
_cell.angle_gamma   90.00
#
_symmetry.space_group_name_H-M   'P 1'
#
loop_
_entity.id
_entity.type
_entity.pdbx_description
1 polymer ?
#
loop_
_entity_poly.entity_id
_entity_poly.type
_entity_poly.pdbx_seq_one_letter_code
_entity_poly.pdbx_strand_id
1 'polypeptide(L)'
;VPKAYIIPQGWHNVIDLLKRNQVQMSRFKKDTTLLVTSYKLGEFETRKNAYEGHYQHYNTHINTSKEKINFRKGDYYLETNQMALRYILETLEPQAPDSFFNWNFFDTVLQQKEGFSPYIFEDTAKEMLDNNAELKAEFLKKKENEKDFATNWYAQLNWLYERSYHAEKAFMQYPIYRMD
;
A
#
# COMPACT_ATOMS: atom_id res chain seq x y z
N VAL A 1 11.37 -8.61 15.18
CA VAL A 1 11.19 -7.16 15.40
C VAL A 1 12.10 -6.42 14.42
N PRO A 2 11.58 -5.49 13.61
CA PRO A 2 12.41 -4.69 12.72
C PRO A 2 13.31 -3.73 13.51
N LYS A 3 14.37 -3.22 12.87
CA LYS A 3 15.23 -2.20 13.49
C LYS A 3 14.55 -0.84 13.59
N ALA A 4 13.80 -0.49 12.55
CA ALA A 4 13.17 0.81 12.47
C ALA A 4 11.96 0.80 11.52
N TYR A 5 11.15 1.87 11.62
CA TYR A 5 10.12 2.20 10.65
C TYR A 5 10.36 3.59 10.07
N ILE A 6 9.88 3.79 8.85
CA ILE A 6 9.88 5.09 8.18
C ILE A 6 8.43 5.46 7.86
N ILE A 7 8.07 6.70 8.20
CA ILE A 7 6.72 7.24 8.05
C ILE A 7 6.81 8.51 7.20
N PRO A 8 6.18 8.54 6.01
CA PRO A 8 6.07 9.77 5.23
C PRO A 8 5.39 10.87 6.01
N GLN A 9 5.93 12.08 5.94
CA GLN A 9 5.50 13.22 6.75
C GLN A 9 4.06 13.66 6.55
N GLY A 10 3.41 13.24 5.47
CA GLY A 10 2.01 13.55 5.20
C GLY A 10 1.00 12.87 6.14
N TRP A 11 1.40 11.83 6.86
CA TRP A 11 0.54 11.09 7.80
C TRP A 11 0.48 11.77 9.18
N HIS A 12 0.04 13.03 9.20
CA HIS A 12 0.04 13.88 10.41
C HIS A 12 -0.71 13.26 11.59
N ASN A 13 -1.89 12.69 11.35
CA ASN A 13 -2.71 12.09 12.41
C ASN A 13 -1.97 10.95 13.14
N VAL A 14 -1.32 10.08 12.37
CA VAL A 14 -0.52 8.97 12.91
C VAL A 14 0.71 9.49 13.66
N ILE A 15 1.42 10.44 13.07
CA ILE A 15 2.61 11.05 13.66
C ILE A 15 2.27 11.72 14.99
N ASP A 16 1.15 12.41 15.09
CA ASP A 16 0.73 13.08 16.31
C ASP A 16 0.33 12.09 17.41
N LEU A 17 -0.32 10.97 17.06
CA LEU A 17 -0.58 9.90 18.01
C LEU A 17 0.69 9.23 18.52
N LEU A 18 1.65 8.97 17.64
CA LEU A 18 2.96 8.45 18.04
C LEU A 18 3.67 9.40 19.02
N LYS A 19 3.68 10.71 18.75
CA LYS A 19 4.26 11.73 19.66
C LYS A 19 3.56 11.75 21.01
N ARG A 20 2.23 11.72 21.04
CA ARG A 20 1.45 11.71 22.30
C ARG A 20 1.76 10.48 23.15
N ASN A 21 2.06 9.35 22.50
CA ASN A 21 2.50 8.13 23.15
C ASN A 21 4.02 8.06 23.38
N GLN A 22 4.71 9.21 23.34
CA GLN A 22 6.13 9.37 23.65
C GLN A 22 7.08 8.54 22.76
N VAL A 23 6.63 8.18 21.55
CA VAL A 23 7.49 7.51 20.57
C VAL A 23 8.58 8.48 20.12
N GLN A 24 9.84 8.06 20.29
CA GLN A 24 11.00 8.82 19.86
C GLN A 24 11.18 8.69 18.35
N MET A 25 11.16 9.81 17.65
CA MET A 25 11.29 9.87 16.19
C MET A 25 12.28 10.96 15.78
N SER A 26 13.05 10.69 14.76
CA SER A 26 13.90 11.68 14.08
C SER A 26 13.35 12.00 12.69
N ARG A 27 13.81 13.09 12.07
CA ARG A 27 13.43 13.45 10.70
C ARG A 27 14.64 13.36 9.77
N PHE A 28 14.43 12.90 8.54
CA PHE A 28 15.48 12.96 7.53
C PHE A 28 15.89 14.42 7.27
N LYS A 29 17.21 14.67 7.29
CA LYS A 29 17.78 16.00 7.04
C LYS A 29 17.88 16.32 5.54
N LYS A 30 17.84 15.30 4.68
CA LYS A 30 17.89 15.38 3.22
C LYS A 30 17.12 14.23 2.60
N ASP A 31 16.82 14.32 1.32
CA ASP A 31 16.25 13.21 0.55
C ASP A 31 17.20 12.01 0.62
N THR A 32 16.65 10.84 0.86
CA THR A 32 17.43 9.64 1.17
C THR A 32 16.77 8.42 0.51
N THR A 33 17.52 7.69 -0.28
CA THR A 33 17.05 6.42 -0.85
C THR A 33 17.51 5.25 0.00
N LEU A 34 16.57 4.43 0.47
CA LEU A 34 16.84 3.27 1.32
C LEU A 34 16.20 2.02 0.74
N LEU A 35 16.86 0.87 0.97
CA LEU A 35 16.27 -0.44 0.75
C LEU A 35 15.42 -0.76 1.98
N VAL A 36 14.12 -0.92 1.77
CA VAL A 36 13.15 -1.17 2.84
C VAL A 36 12.25 -2.35 2.51
N THR A 37 11.63 -2.88 3.51
CA THR A 37 10.51 -3.81 3.36
C THR A 37 9.23 -2.99 3.23
N SER A 38 8.52 -3.20 2.14
CA SER A 38 7.26 -2.56 1.75
C SER A 38 6.13 -3.57 1.86
N TYR A 39 4.94 -3.11 2.26
CA TYR A 39 3.74 -3.92 2.38
C TYR A 39 2.67 -3.46 1.40
N LYS A 40 2.22 -4.36 0.54
CA LYS A 40 1.02 -4.16 -0.28
C LYS A 40 -0.16 -4.83 0.42
N LEU A 41 -1.23 -4.08 0.67
CA LEU A 41 -2.45 -4.62 1.25
C LEU A 41 -3.10 -5.61 0.29
N GLY A 42 -3.53 -6.73 0.81
CA GLY A 42 -4.29 -7.74 0.09
C GLY A 42 -5.76 -7.72 0.52
N GLU A 43 -6.35 -8.89 0.67
CA GLU A 43 -7.72 -9.01 1.18
C GLU A 43 -7.77 -8.64 2.67
N PHE A 44 -8.86 -8.02 3.06
CA PHE A 44 -9.21 -7.71 4.44
C PHE A 44 -10.73 -7.66 4.57
N GLU A 45 -11.22 -7.73 5.79
CA GLU A 45 -12.63 -7.57 6.11
C GLU A 45 -12.86 -6.27 6.88
N THR A 46 -14.09 -5.75 6.80
CA THR A 46 -14.48 -4.53 7.53
C THR A 46 -15.73 -4.82 8.36
N ARG A 47 -15.75 -4.38 9.62
CA ARG A 47 -16.91 -4.55 10.49
C ARG A 47 -18.10 -3.77 9.97
N LYS A 48 -19.29 -4.40 10.02
CA LYS A 48 -20.55 -3.80 9.58
C LYS A 48 -21.05 -2.70 10.52
N ASN A 49 -20.69 -2.78 11.79
CA ASN A 49 -21.08 -1.82 12.82
C ASN A 49 -19.89 -0.99 13.25
N ALA A 50 -20.08 0.31 13.38
CA ALA A 50 -19.06 1.20 13.89
C ALA A 50 -18.77 0.94 15.39
N TYR A 51 -17.51 1.06 15.76
CA TYR A 51 -17.04 1.09 17.13
C TYR A 51 -16.12 2.31 17.32
N GLU A 52 -16.38 3.14 18.31
CA GLU A 52 -15.62 4.38 18.56
C GLU A 52 -15.53 5.31 17.31
N GLY A 53 -16.56 5.29 16.48
CA GLY A 53 -16.59 6.05 15.23
C GLY A 53 -15.84 5.43 14.05
N HIS A 54 -15.29 4.22 14.19
CA HIS A 54 -14.53 3.51 13.18
C HIS A 54 -15.23 2.21 12.74
N TYR A 55 -15.20 1.93 11.44
CA TYR A 55 -15.54 0.63 10.86
C TYR A 55 -14.26 -0.19 10.73
N GLN A 56 -13.84 -0.79 11.82
CA GLN A 56 -12.52 -1.44 11.90
C GLN A 56 -12.33 -2.52 10.84
N HIS A 57 -11.13 -2.54 10.25
CA HIS A 57 -10.66 -3.65 9.44
C HIS A 57 -10.14 -4.78 10.32
N TYR A 58 -10.13 -6.00 9.78
CA TYR A 58 -9.58 -7.19 10.42
C TYR A 58 -9.26 -8.26 9.37
N ASN A 59 -8.59 -9.34 9.76
CA ASN A 59 -8.14 -10.40 8.85
C ASN A 59 -7.34 -9.86 7.65
N THR A 60 -6.48 -8.88 7.92
CA THR A 60 -5.69 -8.20 6.88
C THR A 60 -4.57 -9.09 6.36
N HIS A 61 -4.58 -9.36 5.07
CA HIS A 61 -3.49 -10.01 4.35
C HIS A 61 -2.55 -8.97 3.74
N ILE A 62 -1.27 -9.29 3.67
CA ILE A 62 -0.26 -8.42 3.07
C ILE A 62 0.66 -9.22 2.15
N ASN A 63 1.13 -8.56 1.10
CA ASN A 63 2.25 -9.00 0.29
C ASN A 63 3.47 -8.15 0.62
N THR A 64 4.59 -8.80 0.84
CA THR A 64 5.81 -8.16 1.28
C THR A 64 6.84 -8.13 0.15
N SER A 65 7.46 -6.99 -0.09
CA SER A 65 8.57 -6.83 -1.05
C SER A 65 9.72 -6.03 -0.46
N LYS A 66 10.93 -6.22 -1.01
CA LYS A 66 12.08 -5.35 -0.72
C LYS A 66 12.27 -4.39 -1.88
N GLU A 67 12.20 -3.10 -1.57
CA GLU A 67 12.23 -2.04 -2.58
C GLU A 67 13.18 -0.91 -2.18
N LYS A 68 13.77 -0.26 -3.17
CA LYS A 68 14.47 1.01 -2.98
C LYS A 68 13.46 2.14 -3.06
N ILE A 69 13.20 2.79 -1.94
CA ILE A 69 12.26 3.91 -1.84
C ILE A 69 13.04 5.20 -1.58
N ASN A 70 12.62 6.26 -2.28
CA ASN A 70 13.16 7.59 -2.10
C ASN A 70 12.29 8.35 -1.08
N PHE A 71 12.81 8.53 0.11
CA PHE A 71 12.19 9.30 1.19
C PHE A 71 12.62 10.76 1.09
N ARG A 72 11.70 11.65 1.44
CA ARG A 72 11.92 13.09 1.36
C ARG A 72 12.53 13.63 2.65
N LYS A 73 13.26 14.71 2.54
CA LYS A 73 13.62 15.52 3.70
C LYS A 73 12.37 15.84 4.53
N GLY A 74 12.42 15.50 5.81
CA GLY A 74 11.31 15.70 6.73
C GLY A 74 10.46 14.45 7.01
N ASP A 75 10.59 13.38 6.25
CA ASP A 75 9.98 12.10 6.60
C ASP A 75 10.54 11.59 7.93
N TYR A 76 9.73 10.85 8.66
CA TYR A 76 10.07 10.39 10.00
C TYR A 76 10.73 9.03 9.97
N TYR A 77 11.76 8.91 10.79
CA TYR A 77 12.47 7.67 11.10
C TYR A 77 12.34 7.39 12.59
N LEU A 78 11.91 6.19 12.94
CA LEU A 78 11.80 5.76 14.33
C LEU A 78 12.47 4.39 14.52
N GLU A 79 13.37 4.33 15.49
CA GLU A 79 14.00 3.08 15.90
C GLU A 79 13.08 2.33 16.87
N THR A 80 13.08 1.01 16.79
CA THR A 80 12.26 0.17 17.67
C THR A 80 12.87 -0.04 19.05
N ASN A 81 14.18 0.18 19.19
CA ASN A 81 14.87 0.08 20.48
C ASN A 81 14.55 1.25 21.43
N GLN A 82 13.32 1.29 21.91
CA GLN A 82 12.81 2.30 22.83
C GLN A 82 11.68 1.76 23.72
N MET A 83 11.36 2.47 24.80
CA MET A 83 10.32 2.06 25.76
C MET A 83 8.95 1.83 25.12
N ALA A 84 8.62 2.58 24.07
CA ALA A 84 7.36 2.49 23.34
C ALA A 84 7.29 1.32 22.34
N LEU A 85 8.26 0.37 22.36
CA LEU A 85 8.35 -0.73 21.39
C LEU A 85 7.02 -1.44 21.15
N ARG A 86 6.33 -1.82 22.22
CA ARG A 86 5.06 -2.55 22.10
C ARG A 86 4.02 -1.72 21.35
N TYR A 87 3.86 -0.46 21.72
CA TYR A 87 2.93 0.45 21.06
C TYR A 87 3.27 0.60 19.56
N ILE A 88 4.55 0.74 19.24
CA ILE A 88 5.03 0.85 17.86
C ILE A 88 4.62 -0.39 17.03
N LEU A 89 4.86 -1.59 17.54
CA LEU A 89 4.54 -2.83 16.84
C LEU A 89 3.03 -3.02 16.67
N GLU A 90 2.26 -2.80 17.74
CA GLU A 90 0.81 -2.97 17.74
C GLU A 90 0.10 -1.96 16.82
N THR A 91 0.68 -0.78 16.60
CA THR A 91 0.03 0.27 15.80
C THR A 91 0.55 0.37 14.37
N LEU A 92 1.83 0.05 14.11
CA LEU A 92 2.44 0.22 12.80
C LEU A 92 2.44 -1.05 11.93
N GLU A 93 2.33 -2.24 12.52
CA GLU A 93 2.21 -3.47 11.74
C GLU A 93 0.75 -3.65 11.27
N PRO A 94 0.49 -3.76 9.94
CA PRO A 94 -0.87 -3.74 9.40
C PRO A 94 -1.75 -4.90 9.85
N GLN A 95 -1.15 -6.01 10.26
CA GLN A 95 -1.86 -7.21 10.71
C GLN A 95 -2.10 -7.23 12.23
N ALA A 96 -1.55 -6.28 12.96
CA ALA A 96 -1.80 -6.18 14.39
C ALA A 96 -3.25 -5.74 14.68
N PRO A 97 -3.90 -6.28 15.70
CA PRO A 97 -5.31 -5.97 16.00
C PRO A 97 -5.59 -4.48 16.18
N ASP A 98 -4.67 -3.75 16.81
CA ASP A 98 -4.78 -2.32 17.08
C ASP A 98 -4.00 -1.45 16.08
N SER A 99 -3.74 -1.99 14.88
CA SER A 99 -3.00 -1.26 13.86
C SER A 99 -3.74 0.00 13.41
N PHE A 100 -3.01 1.03 13.04
CA PHE A 100 -3.60 2.22 12.43
C PHE A 100 -4.38 1.91 11.15
N PHE A 101 -4.04 0.83 10.44
CA PHE A 101 -4.85 0.36 9.32
C PHE A 101 -6.20 -0.16 9.79
N ASN A 102 -6.23 -1.06 10.77
CA ASN A 102 -7.48 -1.61 11.30
C ASN A 102 -8.39 -0.51 11.89
N TRP A 103 -7.81 0.58 12.38
CA TRP A 103 -8.53 1.75 12.87
C TRP A 103 -8.78 2.83 11.80
N ASN A 104 -8.72 2.50 10.51
CA ASN A 104 -9.09 3.35 9.36
C ASN A 104 -8.21 4.60 9.14
N PHE A 105 -7.05 4.72 9.77
CA PHE A 105 -6.18 5.90 9.58
C PHE A 105 -5.57 5.98 8.18
N PHE A 106 -5.54 4.87 7.46
CA PHE A 106 -4.93 4.76 6.15
C PHE A 106 -5.92 4.50 5.00
N ASP A 107 -7.23 4.64 5.22
CA ASP A 107 -8.27 4.29 4.23
C ASP A 107 -8.13 5.05 2.91
N THR A 108 -7.44 6.19 2.91
CA THR A 108 -7.17 6.92 1.66
C THR A 108 -6.33 6.12 0.66
N VAL A 109 -5.56 5.12 1.09
CA VAL A 109 -4.80 4.25 0.18
C VAL A 109 -5.67 3.19 -0.50
N LEU A 110 -6.89 2.98 0.00
CA LEU A 110 -7.88 2.07 -0.56
C LEU A 110 -8.65 2.68 -1.73
N GLN A 111 -8.47 3.97 -1.99
CA GLN A 111 -9.09 4.69 -3.09
C GLN A 111 -8.19 4.67 -4.32
N GLN A 112 -8.71 4.21 -5.42
CA GLN A 112 -8.18 4.49 -6.74
C GLN A 112 -8.88 5.75 -7.25
N LYS A 113 -8.20 6.90 -7.18
CA LYS A 113 -8.80 8.19 -7.52
C LYS A 113 -8.95 8.40 -9.01
N GLU A 114 -7.97 7.97 -9.76
CA GLU A 114 -7.89 8.14 -11.20
C GLU A 114 -8.03 6.79 -11.87
N GLY A 115 -8.84 6.75 -12.89
CA GLY A 115 -8.95 5.61 -13.80
C GLY A 115 -8.25 5.94 -15.11
N PHE A 116 -8.62 5.22 -16.15
CA PHE A 116 -8.14 5.46 -17.50
C PHE A 116 -9.32 5.79 -18.43
N SER A 117 -9.05 6.60 -19.44
CA SER A 117 -9.96 6.71 -20.58
C SER A 117 -9.78 5.46 -21.46
N PRO A 118 -10.81 4.62 -21.63
CA PRO A 118 -10.67 3.42 -22.43
C PRO A 118 -10.15 3.70 -23.84
N TYR A 119 -10.65 4.74 -24.45
CA TYR A 119 -10.27 5.16 -25.80
C TYR A 119 -8.76 5.49 -25.93
N ILE A 120 -8.18 6.11 -24.89
CA ILE A 120 -6.74 6.47 -24.90
C ILE A 120 -5.89 5.26 -24.50
N PHE A 121 -6.36 4.46 -23.56
CA PHE A 121 -5.59 3.37 -23.00
C PHE A 121 -5.56 2.11 -23.89
N GLU A 122 -6.49 1.96 -24.82
CA GLU A 122 -6.56 0.80 -25.75
C GLU A 122 -5.26 0.61 -26.53
N ASP A 123 -4.68 1.68 -27.05
CA ASP A 123 -3.41 1.63 -27.78
C ASP A 123 -2.25 1.22 -26.87
N THR A 124 -2.18 1.79 -25.67
CA THR A 124 -1.18 1.42 -24.67
C THR A 124 -1.32 -0.05 -24.24
N ALA A 125 -2.54 -0.52 -24.02
CA ALA A 125 -2.83 -1.90 -23.66
C ALA A 125 -2.37 -2.88 -24.74
N LYS A 126 -2.57 -2.55 -26.01
CA LYS A 126 -2.08 -3.30 -27.14
C LYS A 126 -0.55 -3.35 -27.18
N GLU A 127 0.09 -2.21 -27.05
CA GLU A 127 1.57 -2.12 -26.98
C GLU A 127 2.15 -2.95 -25.84
N MET A 128 1.52 -2.93 -24.66
CA MET A 128 1.94 -3.74 -23.51
C MET A 128 1.92 -5.24 -23.83
N LEU A 129 0.85 -5.72 -24.47
CA LEU A 129 0.72 -7.12 -24.85
C LEU A 129 1.67 -7.53 -25.99
N ASP A 130 1.94 -6.62 -26.92
CA ASP A 130 2.83 -6.90 -28.05
C ASP A 130 4.31 -6.90 -27.63
N ASN A 131 4.67 -6.09 -26.66
CA ASN A 131 6.06 -5.93 -26.17
C ASN A 131 6.40 -6.83 -24.97
N ASN A 132 5.43 -7.50 -24.35
CA ASN A 132 5.65 -8.35 -23.19
C ASN A 132 4.96 -9.72 -23.34
N ALA A 133 5.74 -10.71 -23.77
CA ALA A 133 5.23 -12.06 -24.03
C ALA A 133 4.71 -12.77 -22.76
N GLU A 134 5.30 -12.50 -21.58
CA GLU A 134 4.88 -13.09 -20.32
C GLU A 134 3.52 -12.50 -19.90
N LEU A 135 3.36 -11.18 -19.93
CA LEU A 135 2.10 -10.49 -19.66
C LEU A 135 0.99 -10.98 -20.62
N LYS A 136 1.32 -11.17 -21.90
CA LYS A 136 0.39 -11.69 -22.90
C LYS A 136 -0.07 -13.12 -22.58
N ALA A 137 0.84 -13.96 -22.14
CA ALA A 137 0.52 -15.34 -21.74
C ALA A 137 -0.40 -15.37 -20.51
N GLU A 138 -0.11 -14.53 -19.49
CA GLU A 138 -0.97 -14.38 -18.31
C GLU A 138 -2.37 -13.87 -18.69
N PHE A 139 -2.46 -12.86 -19.54
CA PHE A 139 -3.71 -12.28 -20.01
C PHE A 139 -4.57 -13.33 -20.73
N LEU A 140 -3.99 -14.09 -21.65
CA LEU A 140 -4.69 -15.15 -22.40
C LEU A 140 -5.15 -16.27 -21.48
N LYS A 141 -4.30 -16.73 -20.57
CA LYS A 141 -4.64 -17.74 -19.58
C LYS A 141 -5.81 -17.31 -18.69
N LYS A 142 -5.81 -16.04 -18.24
CA LYS A 142 -6.93 -15.48 -17.46
C LYS A 142 -8.21 -15.46 -18.28
N LYS A 143 -8.12 -15.05 -19.55
CA LYS A 143 -9.27 -15.02 -20.48
C LYS A 143 -9.85 -16.41 -20.76
N GLU A 144 -9.02 -17.45 -20.79
CA GLU A 144 -9.46 -18.83 -20.95
C GLU A 144 -10.16 -19.39 -19.69
N ASN A 145 -9.68 -19.02 -18.51
CA ASN A 145 -10.16 -19.56 -17.24
C ASN A 145 -11.36 -18.83 -16.64
N GLU A 146 -11.57 -17.56 -17.00
CA GLU A 146 -12.60 -16.70 -16.41
C GLU A 146 -13.56 -16.17 -17.47
N LYS A 147 -14.76 -16.79 -17.58
CA LYS A 147 -15.77 -16.41 -18.59
C LYS A 147 -16.21 -14.95 -18.51
N ASP A 148 -16.38 -14.42 -17.31
CA ASP A 148 -16.79 -13.03 -17.12
C ASP A 148 -15.70 -12.07 -17.58
N PHE A 149 -14.44 -12.38 -17.30
CA PHE A 149 -13.30 -11.62 -17.81
C PHE A 149 -13.20 -11.72 -19.35
N ALA A 150 -13.45 -12.89 -19.92
CA ALA A 150 -13.36 -13.11 -21.36
C ALA A 150 -14.34 -12.25 -22.17
N THR A 151 -15.52 -11.95 -21.61
CA THR A 151 -16.59 -11.19 -22.26
C THR A 151 -16.62 -9.72 -21.88
N ASN A 152 -15.91 -9.31 -20.83
CA ASN A 152 -15.91 -7.97 -20.30
C ASN A 152 -14.65 -7.20 -20.76
N TRP A 153 -14.76 -6.45 -21.83
CA TRP A 153 -13.67 -5.67 -22.40
C TRP A 153 -13.11 -4.64 -21.42
N TYR A 154 -13.96 -4.03 -20.59
CA TYR A 154 -13.52 -3.05 -19.59
C TYR A 154 -12.67 -3.71 -18.49
N ALA A 155 -13.09 -4.89 -18.01
CA ALA A 155 -12.31 -5.65 -17.05
C ALA A 155 -10.94 -6.06 -17.62
N GLN A 156 -10.88 -6.37 -18.91
CA GLN A 156 -9.62 -6.68 -19.60
C GLN A 156 -8.68 -5.46 -19.66
N LEU A 157 -9.20 -4.30 -20.01
CA LEU A 157 -8.42 -3.05 -20.02
C LEU A 157 -7.99 -2.65 -18.62
N ASN A 158 -8.88 -2.77 -17.63
CA ASN A 158 -8.55 -2.46 -16.23
C ASN A 158 -7.44 -3.37 -15.70
N TRP A 159 -7.47 -4.66 -16.02
CA TRP A 159 -6.43 -5.61 -15.64
C TRP A 159 -5.06 -5.23 -16.20
N LEU A 160 -5.01 -4.73 -17.44
CA LEU A 160 -3.79 -4.20 -18.06
C LEU A 160 -3.38 -2.86 -17.46
N TYR A 161 -4.35 -1.98 -17.20
CA TYR A 161 -4.10 -0.68 -16.55
C TYR A 161 -3.41 -0.85 -15.20
N GLU A 162 -3.90 -1.72 -14.34
CA GLU A 162 -3.32 -2.02 -13.03
C GLU A 162 -1.86 -2.49 -13.10
N ARG A 163 -1.42 -3.02 -14.26
CA ARG A 163 -0.05 -3.48 -14.53
C ARG A 163 0.79 -2.49 -15.33
N SER A 164 0.20 -1.37 -15.69
CA SER A 164 0.86 -0.31 -16.45
C SER A 164 1.62 0.66 -15.54
N TYR A 165 2.48 1.47 -16.14
CA TYR A 165 3.14 2.58 -15.43
C TYR A 165 2.18 3.73 -15.07
N HIS A 166 0.98 3.74 -15.64
CA HIS A 166 -0.08 4.72 -15.33
C HIS A 166 -0.85 4.36 -14.05
N ALA A 167 -0.77 3.11 -13.58
CA ALA A 167 -1.47 2.70 -12.37
C ALA A 167 -1.00 3.51 -11.16
N GLU A 168 -1.95 3.90 -10.32
CA GLU A 168 -1.65 4.63 -9.09
C GLU A 168 -0.87 3.72 -8.12
N LYS A 169 0.42 3.97 -7.96
CA LYS A 169 1.31 3.17 -7.11
C LYS A 169 0.88 3.19 -5.63
N ALA A 170 0.24 4.28 -5.21
CA ALA A 170 -0.23 4.45 -3.84
C ALA A 170 -1.47 3.59 -3.53
N PHE A 171 -2.22 3.13 -4.53
CA PHE A 171 -3.38 2.26 -4.34
C PHE A 171 -2.98 0.96 -3.65
N MET A 172 -3.64 0.63 -2.54
CA MET A 172 -3.34 -0.54 -1.69
C MET A 172 -1.91 -0.57 -1.12
N GLN A 173 -1.14 0.50 -1.27
CA GLN A 173 0.20 0.60 -0.72
C GLN A 173 0.14 0.99 0.75
N TYR A 174 0.55 0.10 1.65
CA TYR A 174 0.67 0.44 3.06
C TYR A 174 1.74 1.54 3.24
N PRO A 175 1.41 2.65 3.93
CA PRO A 175 2.27 3.83 3.87
C PRO A 175 3.40 3.84 4.90
N ILE A 176 3.59 2.77 5.65
CA ILE A 176 4.68 2.61 6.61
C ILE A 176 5.70 1.62 6.03
N TYR A 177 6.96 1.99 6.08
CA TYR A 177 8.05 1.17 5.56
C TYR A 177 8.90 0.64 6.70
N ARG A 178 9.36 -0.59 6.56
CA ARG A 178 10.08 -1.31 7.60
C ARG A 178 11.55 -1.49 7.21
N MET A 179 12.44 -1.32 8.19
CA MET A 179 13.86 -1.63 8.08
C MET A 179 14.20 -2.84 8.98
N ASP A 180 14.70 -3.90 8.38
CA ASP A 180 15.12 -5.14 9.06
C ASP A 180 16.58 -5.11 9.50
#